data_62417c110276fbd4aede880636b8b082
#
_entry.id   62417c110276fbd4aede880636b8b082
#
_cell.length_a   1.000
_cell.length_b   1.000
_cell.length_c   1.000
_cell.angle_alpha   90.00
_cell.angle_beta   90.00
_cell.angle_gamma   90.00
#
_symmetry.space_group_name_H-M   'P 1'
#
loop_
_entity.id
_entity.type
_entity.pdbx_description
1 polymer ?
#
loop_
_entity_poly.entity_id
_entity_poly.type
_entity_poly.pdbx_seq_one_letter_code
_entity_poly.pdbx_strand_id
1 'polypeptide(L)'
;MTPKRQLALRLTVANFLQFYIWGAWLITIGRYWFENRGWSGTSFGAIFSTMGISALFMPALMGVVADKWISAHKLYGILHLAGALFLAMVPMVDSPESMFWVMLATMICYMPTLSLGIAVSYNALKQEGLDVIRDYPPIRVWGTVGFIAALWTTSLLRLETSPGQFYIAAAAAAVLGVYAFTLPPAPPRLGRGESRSLVDVLGLSSFRLFRDRNMAVFFFFAMLLGAALQLTNAYGGTFLGEFSSDPAYADNLAVRYPAIIMSISQISETLFILTIPFFLKRFGI
;
A
#
# COMPACT_ATOMS: atom_id res chain seq x y z
N MET A 1 -5.91 11.25 -28.69
CA MET A 1 -5.21 11.43 -27.40
C MET A 1 -3.72 11.36 -27.69
N THR A 2 -2.88 12.28 -27.16
CA THR A 2 -1.42 12.23 -27.41
C THR A 2 -0.81 11.01 -26.70
N PRO A 3 0.29 10.40 -27.21
CA PRO A 3 0.94 9.26 -26.58
C PRO A 3 1.27 9.51 -25.09
N LYS A 4 1.76 10.72 -24.77
CA LYS A 4 2.05 11.15 -23.38
C LYS A 4 0.82 11.09 -22.46
N ARG A 5 -0.34 11.57 -22.94
CA ARG A 5 -1.58 11.55 -22.18
C ARG A 5 -2.11 10.13 -21.99
N GLN A 6 -1.92 9.28 -23.00
CA GLN A 6 -2.29 7.87 -22.91
C GLN A 6 -1.41 7.12 -21.87
N LEU A 7 -0.10 7.38 -21.88
CA LEU A 7 0.80 6.82 -20.87
C LEU A 7 0.41 7.28 -19.46
N ALA A 8 0.22 8.60 -19.25
CA ALA A 8 -0.18 9.13 -17.96
C ALA A 8 -1.46 8.47 -17.45
N LEU A 9 -2.47 8.29 -18.29
CA LEU A 9 -3.72 7.60 -17.91
C LEU A 9 -3.47 6.15 -17.50
N ARG A 10 -2.64 5.43 -18.24
CA ARG A 10 -2.31 4.02 -17.92
C ARG A 10 -1.61 3.88 -16.56
N LEU A 11 -0.67 4.77 -16.28
CA LEU A 11 0.03 4.80 -14.99
C LEU A 11 -0.89 5.25 -13.84
N THR A 12 -1.81 6.19 -14.12
CA THR A 12 -2.85 6.63 -13.18
C THR A 12 -3.75 5.47 -12.77
N VAL A 13 -4.24 4.68 -13.74
CA VAL A 13 -5.06 3.49 -13.44
C VAL A 13 -4.28 2.48 -12.60
N ALA A 14 -3.02 2.23 -12.93
CA ALA A 14 -2.17 1.32 -12.14
C ALA A 14 -1.98 1.81 -10.71
N ASN A 15 -1.69 3.12 -10.50
CA ASN A 15 -1.55 3.69 -9.16
C ASN A 15 -2.87 3.67 -8.38
N PHE A 16 -4.00 3.98 -9.04
CA PHE A 16 -5.32 3.91 -8.43
C PHE A 16 -5.61 2.49 -7.90
N LEU A 17 -5.47 1.47 -8.74
CA LEU A 17 -5.73 0.09 -8.36
C LEU A 17 -4.75 -0.42 -7.30
N GLN A 18 -3.47 -0.05 -7.37
CA GLN A 18 -2.46 -0.41 -6.37
C GLN A 18 -2.91 -0.07 -4.96
N PHE A 19 -3.40 1.14 -4.74
CA PHE A 19 -3.80 1.61 -3.42
C PHE A 19 -5.27 1.30 -3.10
N TYR A 20 -6.11 1.09 -4.11
CA TYR A 20 -7.46 0.57 -3.91
C TYR A 20 -7.43 -0.82 -3.25
N ILE A 21 -6.54 -1.70 -3.70
CA ILE A 21 -6.32 -3.03 -3.10
C ILE A 21 -6.05 -2.89 -1.59
N TRP A 22 -5.18 -1.97 -1.21
CA TRP A 22 -4.79 -1.78 0.18
C TRP A 22 -5.90 -1.13 1.01
N GLY A 23 -6.52 -0.08 0.47
CA GLY A 23 -7.62 0.63 1.14
C GLY A 23 -8.86 -0.23 1.38
N ALA A 24 -9.07 -1.27 0.57
CA ALA A 24 -10.26 -2.12 0.70
C ALA A 24 -10.30 -2.95 2.00
N TRP A 25 -9.14 -3.21 2.63
CA TRP A 25 -9.10 -4.06 3.83
C TRP A 25 -8.26 -3.48 5.00
N LEU A 26 -7.26 -2.63 4.74
CA LEU A 26 -6.26 -2.24 5.75
C LEU A 26 -6.89 -1.60 7.01
N ILE A 27 -7.82 -0.68 6.82
CA ILE A 27 -8.46 0.05 7.93
C ILE A 27 -9.63 -0.75 8.51
N THR A 28 -10.27 -1.58 7.72
CA THR A 28 -11.47 -2.32 8.10
C THR A 28 -11.20 -3.72 8.64
N ILE A 29 -9.97 -4.23 8.52
CA ILE A 29 -9.58 -5.56 9.01
C ILE A 29 -9.79 -5.73 10.52
N GLY A 30 -9.63 -4.65 11.32
CA GLY A 30 -9.88 -4.68 12.75
C GLY A 30 -11.34 -5.01 13.06
N ARG A 31 -12.28 -4.38 12.37
CA ARG A 31 -13.70 -4.66 12.52
C ARG A 31 -14.05 -6.10 12.12
N TYR A 32 -13.49 -6.57 11.00
CA TYR A 32 -13.64 -7.98 10.61
C TYR A 32 -13.09 -8.93 11.69
N TRP A 33 -11.92 -8.62 12.26
CA TRP A 33 -11.25 -9.41 13.28
C TRP A 33 -12.10 -9.52 14.56
N PHE A 34 -12.51 -8.39 15.10
CA PHE A 34 -13.19 -8.33 16.40
C PHE A 34 -14.70 -8.60 16.31
N GLU A 35 -15.39 -7.99 15.32
CA GLU A 35 -16.84 -8.05 15.25
C GLU A 35 -17.36 -9.27 14.46
N ASN A 36 -16.66 -9.69 13.39
CA ASN A 36 -17.09 -10.84 12.59
C ASN A 36 -16.53 -12.17 13.13
N ARG A 37 -15.21 -12.20 13.42
CA ARG A 37 -14.55 -13.44 13.86
C ARG A 37 -14.54 -13.62 15.38
N GLY A 38 -14.77 -12.57 16.16
CA GLY A 38 -14.75 -12.62 17.63
C GLY A 38 -13.37 -12.97 18.20
N TRP A 39 -12.29 -12.74 17.45
CA TRP A 39 -10.93 -13.11 17.86
C TRP A 39 -10.32 -12.09 18.82
N SER A 40 -9.42 -12.55 19.70
CA SER A 40 -8.79 -11.71 20.71
C SER A 40 -7.81 -10.70 20.14
N GLY A 41 -7.61 -9.58 20.87
CA GLY A 41 -6.66 -8.54 20.50
C GLY A 41 -5.20 -8.96 20.58
N THR A 42 -4.86 -9.97 21.37
CA THR A 42 -3.48 -10.43 21.56
C THR A 42 -2.82 -10.86 20.25
N SER A 43 -3.56 -11.54 19.37
CA SER A 43 -3.05 -12.01 18.08
C SER A 43 -3.23 -10.98 16.97
N PHE A 44 -4.02 -9.91 17.17
CA PHE A 44 -4.30 -8.92 16.13
C PHE A 44 -3.04 -8.14 15.72
N GLY A 45 -2.20 -7.75 16.69
CA GLY A 45 -0.94 -7.07 16.41
C GLY A 45 0.01 -7.88 15.52
N ALA A 46 -0.04 -9.21 15.62
CA ALA A 46 0.76 -10.10 14.77
C ALA A 46 0.41 -9.97 13.28
N ILE A 47 -0.87 -9.70 12.95
CA ILE A 47 -1.30 -9.49 11.56
C ILE A 47 -0.62 -8.26 10.97
N PHE A 48 -0.53 -7.16 11.72
CA PHE A 48 0.15 -5.95 11.27
C PHE A 48 1.67 -6.14 11.17
N SER A 49 2.27 -7.02 11.99
CA SER A 49 3.70 -7.33 11.88
C SER A 49 4.07 -7.98 10.55
N THR A 50 3.13 -8.67 9.88
CA THR A 50 3.35 -9.28 8.55
C THR A 50 3.73 -8.24 7.51
N MET A 51 3.18 -7.02 7.57
CA MET A 51 3.55 -5.90 6.71
C MET A 51 4.99 -5.47 6.96
N GLY A 52 5.37 -5.29 8.23
CA GLY A 52 6.73 -4.90 8.62
C GLY A 52 7.78 -5.94 8.20
N ILE A 53 7.52 -7.21 8.49
CA ILE A 53 8.40 -8.32 8.10
C ILE A 53 8.60 -8.33 6.57
N SER A 54 7.51 -8.25 5.83
CA SER A 54 7.57 -8.27 4.36
C SER A 54 8.23 -7.01 3.80
N ALA A 55 7.93 -5.82 4.34
CA ALA A 55 8.49 -4.56 3.88
C ALA A 55 10.01 -4.46 4.10
N LEU A 56 10.53 -5.15 5.12
CA LEU A 56 11.95 -5.13 5.44
C LEU A 56 12.81 -5.86 4.38
N PHE A 57 12.32 -6.98 3.84
CA PHE A 57 13.13 -7.85 2.98
C PHE A 57 12.65 -7.90 1.53
N MET A 58 11.33 -7.93 1.31
CA MET A 58 10.78 -8.27 0.01
C MET A 58 10.99 -7.20 -1.08
N PRO A 59 10.93 -5.89 -0.82
CA PRO A 59 11.23 -4.89 -1.84
C PRO A 59 12.66 -5.00 -2.38
N ALA A 60 13.63 -5.25 -1.49
CA ALA A 60 15.03 -5.42 -1.89
C ALA A 60 15.24 -6.70 -2.71
N LEU A 61 14.70 -7.83 -2.25
CA LEU A 61 14.80 -9.12 -2.95
C LEU A 61 14.14 -9.07 -4.33
N MET A 62 12.92 -8.56 -4.41
CA MET A 62 12.19 -8.45 -5.68
C MET A 62 12.78 -7.37 -6.60
N GLY A 63 13.43 -6.35 -6.05
CA GLY A 63 14.24 -5.41 -6.82
C GLY A 63 15.37 -6.11 -7.57
N VAL A 64 16.12 -7.00 -6.91
CA VAL A 64 17.17 -7.80 -7.56
C VAL A 64 16.60 -8.74 -8.63
N VAL A 65 15.46 -9.38 -8.35
CA VAL A 65 14.77 -10.23 -9.33
C VAL A 65 14.39 -9.43 -10.58
N ALA A 66 13.87 -8.19 -10.38
CA ALA A 66 13.51 -7.30 -11.48
C ALA A 66 14.73 -6.78 -12.26
N ASP A 67 15.83 -6.50 -11.55
CA ASP A 67 17.05 -5.99 -12.18
C ASP A 67 17.81 -7.07 -12.97
N LYS A 68 17.70 -8.37 -12.59
CA LYS A 68 18.52 -9.44 -13.19
C LYS A 68 17.75 -10.40 -14.10
N TRP A 69 16.51 -10.75 -13.76
CA TRP A 69 15.86 -11.92 -14.39
C TRP A 69 14.52 -11.63 -15.03
N ILE A 70 13.64 -10.87 -14.37
CA ILE A 70 12.26 -10.69 -14.80
C ILE A 70 11.98 -9.20 -14.97
N SER A 71 11.46 -8.79 -16.12
CA SER A 71 11.05 -7.41 -16.35
C SER A 71 10.12 -6.89 -15.23
N ALA A 72 10.40 -5.71 -14.69
CA ALA A 72 9.71 -5.18 -13.50
C ALA A 72 8.18 -5.15 -13.67
N HIS A 73 7.65 -4.77 -14.85
CA HIS A 73 6.20 -4.77 -15.11
C HIS A 73 5.58 -6.17 -15.09
N LYS A 74 6.32 -7.21 -15.53
CA LYS A 74 5.87 -8.61 -15.46
C LYS A 74 5.88 -9.12 -14.03
N LEU A 75 6.97 -8.86 -13.31
CA LEU A 75 7.08 -9.23 -11.89
C LEU A 75 5.98 -8.55 -11.06
N TYR A 76 5.72 -7.28 -11.31
CA TYR A 76 4.62 -6.52 -10.71
C TYR A 76 3.27 -7.20 -10.94
N GLY A 77 2.99 -7.64 -12.17
CA GLY A 77 1.76 -8.37 -12.51
C GLY A 77 1.66 -9.73 -11.81
N ILE A 78 2.74 -10.53 -11.83
CA ILE A 78 2.79 -11.85 -11.19
C ILE A 78 2.52 -11.74 -9.69
N LEU A 79 3.16 -10.78 -9.02
CA LEU A 79 2.99 -10.58 -7.58
C LEU A 79 1.56 -10.14 -7.22
N HIS A 80 0.90 -9.32 -8.05
CA HIS A 80 -0.50 -8.97 -7.84
C HIS A 80 -1.44 -10.16 -8.06
N LEU A 81 -1.19 -11.01 -9.05
CA LEU A 81 -1.99 -12.22 -9.27
C LEU A 81 -1.82 -13.22 -8.11
N ALA A 82 -0.59 -13.42 -7.63
CA ALA A 82 -0.33 -14.27 -6.46
C ALA A 82 -0.97 -13.67 -5.20
N GLY A 83 -0.83 -12.34 -4.99
CA GLY A 83 -1.48 -11.63 -3.89
C GLY A 83 -2.99 -11.71 -3.93
N ALA A 84 -3.61 -11.66 -5.11
CA ALA A 84 -5.04 -11.83 -5.30
C ALA A 84 -5.52 -13.21 -4.80
N LEU A 85 -4.75 -14.27 -5.12
CA LEU A 85 -5.05 -15.61 -4.63
C LEU A 85 -5.03 -15.68 -3.10
N PHE A 86 -3.96 -15.16 -2.47
CA PHE A 86 -3.85 -15.17 -1.00
C PHE A 86 -4.92 -14.29 -0.34
N LEU A 87 -5.24 -13.12 -0.89
CA LEU A 87 -6.34 -12.29 -0.39
C LEU A 87 -7.69 -13.02 -0.44
N ALA A 88 -7.96 -13.77 -1.52
CA ALA A 88 -9.18 -14.57 -1.63
C ALA A 88 -9.22 -15.74 -0.63
N MET A 89 -8.07 -16.19 -0.14
CA MET A 89 -7.99 -17.26 0.89
C MET A 89 -8.23 -16.72 2.31
N VAL A 90 -8.04 -15.42 2.58
CA VAL A 90 -8.21 -14.85 3.93
C VAL A 90 -9.57 -15.19 4.55
N PRO A 91 -10.70 -15.09 3.85
CA PRO A 91 -12.00 -15.48 4.43
C PRO A 91 -12.18 -16.96 4.74
N MET A 92 -11.32 -17.82 4.19
CA MET A 92 -11.42 -19.29 4.31
C MET A 92 -10.70 -19.82 5.55
N VAL A 93 -9.93 -18.98 6.26
CA VAL A 93 -9.19 -19.42 7.45
C VAL A 93 -10.02 -19.29 8.70
N ASP A 94 -9.90 -20.25 9.62
CA ASP A 94 -10.73 -20.36 10.82
C ASP A 94 -10.00 -20.05 12.13
N SER A 95 -8.70 -19.71 12.06
CA SER A 95 -7.91 -19.38 13.24
C SER A 95 -7.02 -18.15 13.01
N PRO A 96 -6.69 -17.39 14.08
CA PRO A 96 -5.73 -16.28 14.03
C PRO A 96 -4.37 -16.69 13.47
N GLU A 97 -3.91 -17.88 13.81
CA GLU A 97 -2.61 -18.40 13.35
C GLU A 97 -2.62 -18.66 11.84
N SER A 98 -3.65 -19.32 11.32
CA SER A 98 -3.81 -19.54 9.88
C SER A 98 -3.91 -18.21 9.13
N MET A 99 -4.63 -17.24 9.69
CA MET A 99 -4.73 -15.89 9.11
C MET A 99 -3.37 -15.20 9.07
N PHE A 100 -2.53 -15.35 10.10
CA PHE A 100 -1.17 -14.80 10.09
C PHE A 100 -0.36 -15.27 8.87
N TRP A 101 -0.36 -16.58 8.61
CA TRP A 101 0.41 -17.14 7.49
C TRP A 101 -0.12 -16.71 6.12
N VAL A 102 -1.44 -16.66 5.96
CA VAL A 102 -2.07 -16.18 4.70
C VAL A 102 -1.80 -14.69 4.50
N MET A 103 -1.90 -13.88 5.57
CA MET A 103 -1.58 -12.45 5.50
C MET A 103 -0.10 -12.22 5.25
N LEU A 104 0.79 -13.02 5.84
CA LEU A 104 2.22 -12.93 5.55
C LEU A 104 2.50 -13.23 4.07
N ALA A 105 1.92 -14.28 3.52
CA ALA A 105 2.04 -14.60 2.08
C ALA A 105 1.48 -13.47 1.20
N THR A 106 0.34 -12.89 1.59
CA THR A 106 -0.23 -11.71 0.92
C THR A 106 0.74 -10.54 0.94
N MET A 107 1.34 -10.25 2.11
CA MET A 107 2.26 -9.12 2.26
C MET A 107 3.61 -9.36 1.56
N ILE A 108 4.10 -10.60 1.53
CA ILE A 108 5.27 -11.00 0.72
C ILE A 108 5.07 -10.65 -0.76
N CYS A 109 3.85 -10.85 -1.26
CA CYS A 109 3.51 -10.46 -2.63
C CYS A 109 3.28 -8.96 -2.76
N TYR A 110 2.58 -8.32 -1.82
CA TYR A 110 2.12 -6.94 -1.96
C TYR A 110 3.21 -5.89 -1.70
N MET A 111 4.02 -6.04 -0.62
CA MET A 111 5.00 -5.01 -0.22
C MET A 111 6.01 -4.65 -1.32
N PRO A 112 6.60 -5.60 -2.06
CA PRO A 112 7.53 -5.24 -3.13
C PRO A 112 6.83 -4.55 -4.31
N THR A 113 5.52 -4.72 -4.51
CA THR A 113 4.81 -4.06 -5.60
C THR A 113 4.77 -2.54 -5.46
N LEU A 114 4.88 -2.01 -4.25
CA LEU A 114 4.97 -0.56 -4.01
C LEU A 114 6.20 0.04 -4.70
N SER A 115 7.37 -0.57 -4.51
CA SER A 115 8.62 -0.12 -5.15
C SER A 115 8.67 -0.46 -6.64
N LEU A 116 8.17 -1.63 -7.04
CA LEU A 116 8.10 -2.03 -8.45
C LEU A 116 7.17 -1.11 -9.25
N GLY A 117 6.01 -0.71 -8.70
CA GLY A 117 5.10 0.22 -9.34
C GLY A 117 5.73 1.59 -9.61
N ILE A 118 6.54 2.09 -8.65
CA ILE A 118 7.33 3.32 -8.83
C ILE A 118 8.37 3.10 -9.93
N ALA A 119 9.12 2.01 -9.89
CA ALA A 119 10.16 1.71 -10.88
C ALA A 119 9.58 1.58 -12.30
N VAL A 120 8.45 0.90 -12.46
CA VAL A 120 7.73 0.77 -13.74
C VAL A 120 7.28 2.14 -14.25
N SER A 121 6.68 2.95 -13.35
CA SER A 121 6.21 4.30 -13.71
C SER A 121 7.36 5.21 -14.14
N TYR A 122 8.46 5.23 -13.37
CA TYR A 122 9.65 6.04 -13.69
C TYR A 122 10.31 5.61 -15.01
N ASN A 123 10.41 4.30 -15.24
CA ASN A 123 10.98 3.79 -16.47
C ASN A 123 10.11 4.18 -17.68
N ALA A 124 8.80 4.03 -17.57
CA ALA A 124 7.86 4.39 -18.63
C ALA A 124 7.89 5.90 -18.96
N LEU A 125 7.92 6.76 -17.95
CA LEU A 125 8.03 8.21 -18.14
C LEU A 125 9.35 8.60 -18.82
N LYS A 126 10.48 8.00 -18.39
CA LYS A 126 11.80 8.26 -19.01
C LYS A 126 11.87 7.79 -20.46
N GLN A 127 11.24 6.67 -20.82
CA GLN A 127 11.18 6.17 -22.20
C GLN A 127 10.48 7.15 -23.13
N GLU A 128 9.45 7.87 -22.63
CA GLU A 128 8.74 8.91 -23.38
C GLU A 128 9.38 10.32 -23.28
N GLY A 129 10.56 10.41 -22.68
CA GLY A 129 11.28 11.69 -22.50
C GLY A 129 10.57 12.66 -21.56
N LEU A 130 9.78 12.15 -20.60
CA LEU A 130 9.09 12.95 -19.58
C LEU A 130 9.95 13.16 -18.34
N ASP A 131 9.74 14.29 -17.66
CA ASP A 131 10.40 14.59 -16.39
C ASP A 131 9.69 13.89 -15.24
N VAL A 132 10.38 12.93 -14.63
CA VAL A 132 9.85 12.14 -13.51
C VAL A 132 9.49 13.02 -12.31
N ILE A 133 10.27 14.06 -12.02
CA ILE A 133 10.03 14.94 -10.86
C ILE A 133 8.74 15.75 -11.05
N ARG A 134 8.47 16.17 -12.28
CA ARG A 134 7.30 16.97 -12.61
C ARG A 134 6.07 16.12 -12.96
N ASP A 135 6.27 15.05 -13.72
CA ASP A 135 5.16 14.33 -14.37
C ASP A 135 4.67 13.12 -13.55
N TYR A 136 5.46 12.60 -12.58
CA TYR A 136 5.03 11.49 -11.72
C TYR A 136 4.10 11.90 -10.57
N PRO A 137 4.33 13.00 -9.81
CA PRO A 137 3.47 13.33 -8.66
C PRO A 137 1.98 13.44 -9.01
N PRO A 138 1.54 14.06 -10.14
CA PRO A 138 0.12 14.07 -10.53
C PRO A 138 -0.46 12.67 -10.77
N ILE A 139 0.35 11.71 -11.21
CA ILE A 139 -0.05 10.31 -11.41
C ILE A 139 -0.17 9.62 -10.04
N ARG A 140 0.81 9.85 -9.15
CA ARG A 140 0.87 9.21 -7.82
C ARG A 140 -0.30 9.60 -6.91
N VAL A 141 -0.80 10.83 -6.99
CA VAL A 141 -1.97 11.30 -6.23
C VAL A 141 -3.20 10.39 -6.44
N TRP A 142 -3.36 9.81 -7.61
CA TRP A 142 -4.45 8.88 -7.88
C TRP A 142 -4.37 7.58 -7.07
N GLY A 143 -3.22 7.24 -6.52
CA GLY A 143 -3.12 6.19 -5.51
C GLY A 143 -3.91 6.53 -4.25
N THR A 144 -3.77 7.76 -3.71
CA THR A 144 -4.56 8.19 -2.55
C THR A 144 -6.05 8.23 -2.88
N VAL A 145 -6.42 8.69 -4.09
CA VAL A 145 -7.81 8.65 -4.56
C VAL A 145 -8.33 7.21 -4.61
N GLY A 146 -7.51 6.26 -5.07
CA GLY A 146 -7.85 4.83 -5.09
C GLY A 146 -8.07 4.27 -3.69
N PHE A 147 -7.22 4.63 -2.73
CA PHE A 147 -7.36 4.24 -1.32
C PHE A 147 -8.67 4.77 -0.72
N ILE A 148 -8.96 6.06 -0.92
CA ILE A 148 -10.21 6.68 -0.46
C ILE A 148 -11.43 6.02 -1.11
N ALA A 149 -11.38 5.80 -2.42
CA ALA A 149 -12.47 5.12 -3.15
C ALA A 149 -12.73 3.71 -2.59
N ALA A 150 -11.68 2.97 -2.23
CA ALA A 150 -11.81 1.67 -1.61
C ALA A 150 -12.48 1.73 -0.23
N LEU A 151 -12.07 2.69 0.63
CA LEU A 151 -12.73 2.92 1.92
C LEU A 151 -14.22 3.22 1.77
N TRP A 152 -14.57 4.09 0.81
CA TRP A 152 -15.96 4.42 0.56
C TRP A 152 -16.74 3.22 -0.01
N THR A 153 -16.13 2.44 -0.90
CA THR A 153 -16.74 1.23 -1.44
C THR A 153 -17.06 0.24 -0.33
N THR A 154 -16.09 -0.07 0.54
CA THR A 154 -16.28 -1.02 1.64
C THR A 154 -17.30 -0.52 2.65
N SER A 155 -17.31 0.77 2.95
CA SER A 155 -18.24 1.36 3.91
C SER A 155 -19.67 1.43 3.39
N LEU A 156 -19.87 1.94 2.16
CA LEU A 156 -21.19 2.08 1.55
C LEU A 156 -21.85 0.72 1.26
N LEU A 157 -21.06 -0.28 0.89
CA LEU A 157 -21.53 -1.65 0.69
C LEU A 157 -21.64 -2.44 2.00
N ARG A 158 -21.34 -1.82 3.16
CA ARG A 158 -21.36 -2.43 4.49
C ARG A 158 -20.48 -3.69 4.59
N LEU A 159 -19.31 -3.64 3.99
CA LEU A 159 -18.35 -4.75 3.97
C LEU A 159 -17.26 -4.65 5.05
N GLU A 160 -17.30 -3.63 5.90
CA GLU A 160 -16.26 -3.38 6.91
C GLU A 160 -16.10 -4.54 7.92
N THR A 161 -17.21 -5.23 8.24
CA THR A 161 -17.21 -6.43 9.09
C THR A 161 -17.33 -7.71 8.29
N SER A 162 -17.38 -7.63 6.95
CA SER A 162 -17.64 -8.77 6.06
C SER A 162 -16.36 -9.28 5.41
N PRO A 163 -16.27 -10.60 5.10
CA PRO A 163 -15.22 -11.14 4.23
C PRO A 163 -15.19 -10.50 2.84
N GLY A 164 -16.27 -9.82 2.43
CA GLY A 164 -16.37 -9.12 1.14
C GLY A 164 -15.28 -8.11 0.90
N GLN A 165 -14.72 -7.47 1.94
CA GLN A 165 -13.60 -6.54 1.83
C GLN A 165 -12.37 -7.20 1.19
N PHE A 166 -12.06 -8.45 1.54
CA PHE A 166 -10.93 -9.19 0.96
C PHE A 166 -11.22 -9.65 -0.47
N TYR A 167 -12.46 -10.01 -0.79
CA TYR A 167 -12.82 -10.39 -2.16
C TYR A 167 -12.77 -9.21 -3.13
N ILE A 168 -13.19 -8.01 -2.69
CA ILE A 168 -13.02 -6.79 -3.51
C ILE A 168 -11.54 -6.48 -3.71
N ALA A 169 -10.73 -6.58 -2.66
CA ALA A 169 -9.28 -6.39 -2.76
C ALA A 169 -8.64 -7.42 -3.69
N ALA A 170 -9.03 -8.69 -3.60
CA ALA A 170 -8.55 -9.77 -4.45
C ALA A 170 -8.93 -9.53 -5.93
N ALA A 171 -10.18 -9.12 -6.19
CA ALA A 171 -10.63 -8.79 -7.55
C ALA A 171 -9.82 -7.62 -8.13
N ALA A 172 -9.63 -6.54 -7.37
CA ALA A 172 -8.81 -5.41 -7.79
C ALA A 172 -7.34 -5.81 -8.03
N ALA A 173 -6.77 -6.69 -7.19
CA ALA A 173 -5.43 -7.22 -7.35
C ALA A 173 -5.32 -8.08 -8.62
N ALA A 174 -6.29 -8.94 -8.91
CA ALA A 174 -6.33 -9.72 -10.13
C ALA A 174 -6.42 -8.83 -11.37
N VAL A 175 -7.28 -7.81 -11.35
CA VAL A 175 -7.41 -6.82 -12.44
C VAL A 175 -6.09 -6.09 -12.65
N LEU A 176 -5.46 -5.59 -11.59
CA LEU A 176 -4.17 -4.91 -11.69
C LEU A 176 -3.07 -5.85 -12.17
N GLY A 177 -3.08 -7.10 -11.70
CA GLY A 177 -2.13 -8.12 -12.11
C GLY A 177 -2.16 -8.37 -13.61
N VAL A 178 -3.34 -8.57 -14.19
CA VAL A 178 -3.52 -8.69 -15.65
C VAL A 178 -3.16 -7.39 -16.36
N TYR A 179 -3.62 -6.26 -15.84
CA TYR A 179 -3.35 -4.94 -16.40
C TYR A 179 -1.87 -4.60 -16.48
N ALA A 180 -1.08 -5.04 -15.50
CA ALA A 180 0.35 -4.80 -15.43
C ALA A 180 1.12 -5.33 -16.65
N PHE A 181 0.67 -6.45 -17.24
CA PHE A 181 1.28 -6.98 -18.47
C PHE A 181 1.06 -6.07 -19.70
N THR A 182 0.11 -5.16 -19.66
CA THR A 182 -0.10 -4.18 -20.71
C THR A 182 0.77 -2.92 -20.55
N LEU A 183 1.37 -2.68 -19.38
CA LEU A 183 2.21 -1.51 -19.12
C LEU A 183 3.48 -1.51 -19.99
N PRO A 184 4.10 -0.33 -20.21
CA PRO A 184 5.34 -0.26 -20.98
C PRO A 184 6.41 -1.18 -20.42
N PRO A 185 7.20 -1.85 -21.27
CA PRO A 185 8.24 -2.76 -20.83
C PRO A 185 9.28 -2.08 -19.96
N ALA A 186 9.61 -2.67 -18.82
CA ALA A 186 10.68 -2.26 -17.92
C ALA A 186 11.69 -3.42 -17.80
N PRO A 187 12.58 -3.60 -18.80
CA PRO A 187 13.50 -4.74 -18.86
C PRO A 187 14.53 -4.70 -17.74
N PRO A 188 15.12 -5.87 -17.40
CA PRO A 188 16.25 -5.95 -16.48
C PRO A 188 17.41 -5.06 -16.92
N ARG A 189 18.07 -4.40 -15.95
CA ARG A 189 19.13 -3.43 -16.21
C ARG A 189 20.54 -3.97 -15.98
N LEU A 190 20.67 -4.96 -15.11
CA LEU A 190 21.97 -5.59 -14.81
C LEU A 190 22.29 -6.68 -15.81
N GLY A 191 23.51 -6.61 -16.37
CA GLY A 191 24.04 -7.67 -17.24
C GLY A 191 24.21 -9.00 -16.49
N ARG A 192 24.16 -10.13 -17.23
CA ARG A 192 24.50 -11.43 -16.66
C ARG A 192 25.96 -11.40 -16.21
N GLY A 193 26.20 -11.38 -14.90
CA GLY A 193 27.55 -11.38 -14.30
C GLY A 193 27.84 -10.22 -13.36
N GLU A 194 27.06 -9.13 -13.40
CA GLU A 194 27.16 -8.07 -12.40
C GLU A 194 26.54 -8.53 -11.08
N SER A 195 27.35 -8.69 -10.03
CA SER A 195 26.89 -8.99 -8.68
C SER A 195 26.92 -7.75 -7.81
N ARG A 196 25.77 -7.33 -7.29
CA ARG A 196 25.76 -6.42 -6.16
C ARG A 196 26.06 -7.18 -4.88
N SER A 197 26.81 -6.56 -3.96
CA SER A 197 27.00 -7.12 -2.63
C SER A 197 25.64 -7.36 -1.95
N LEU A 198 25.51 -8.43 -1.16
CA LEU A 198 24.31 -8.68 -0.35
C LEU A 198 23.99 -7.48 0.57
N VAL A 199 25.01 -6.79 1.06
CA VAL A 199 24.89 -5.56 1.86
C VAL A 199 24.19 -4.46 1.08
N ASP A 200 24.53 -4.29 -0.21
CA ASP A 200 23.92 -3.27 -1.06
C ASP A 200 22.51 -3.68 -1.52
N VAL A 201 22.31 -4.96 -1.77
CA VAL A 201 21.01 -5.53 -2.12
C VAL A 201 20.00 -5.34 -1.00
N LEU A 202 20.41 -5.61 0.23
CA LEU A 202 19.57 -5.45 1.43
C LEU A 202 19.49 -4.00 1.91
N GLY A 203 20.16 -3.06 1.23
CA GLY A 203 20.17 -1.65 1.60
C GLY A 203 20.89 -1.37 2.93
N LEU A 204 21.68 -2.31 3.45
CA LEU A 204 22.37 -2.18 4.73
C LEU A 204 23.40 -1.05 4.72
N SER A 205 23.91 -0.67 3.55
CA SER A 205 24.78 0.51 3.37
C SER A 205 24.07 1.81 3.78
N SER A 206 22.75 1.87 3.70
CA SER A 206 21.94 3.03 4.13
C SER A 206 21.99 3.26 5.64
N PHE A 207 22.31 2.24 6.45
CA PHE A 207 22.51 2.44 7.90
C PHE A 207 23.66 3.39 8.24
N ARG A 208 24.56 3.67 7.28
CA ARG A 208 25.60 4.71 7.46
C ARG A 208 25.00 6.11 7.68
N LEU A 209 23.77 6.36 7.19
CA LEU A 209 23.07 7.63 7.40
C LEU A 209 22.79 7.90 8.88
N PHE A 210 22.66 6.86 9.73
CA PHE A 210 22.49 7.02 11.17
C PHE A 210 23.74 7.55 11.90
N ARG A 211 24.89 7.64 11.22
CA ARG A 211 26.09 8.30 11.78
C ARG A 211 25.93 9.83 11.80
N ASP A 212 25.12 10.39 10.89
CA ASP A 212 24.73 11.80 10.96
C ASP A 212 23.61 11.96 12.00
N ARG A 213 23.81 12.84 12.99
CA ARG A 213 22.87 13.07 14.08
C ARG A 213 21.51 13.57 13.58
N ASN A 214 21.51 14.46 12.58
CA ASN A 214 20.25 15.03 12.06
C ASN A 214 19.45 13.96 11.32
N MET A 215 20.15 13.12 10.54
CA MET A 215 19.52 11.98 9.88
C MET A 215 18.99 10.95 10.88
N ALA A 216 19.74 10.64 11.93
CA ALA A 216 19.31 9.71 12.99
C ALA A 216 18.04 10.23 13.69
N VAL A 217 18.00 11.51 14.06
CA VAL A 217 16.83 12.17 14.66
C VAL A 217 15.65 12.16 13.69
N PHE A 218 15.87 12.50 12.43
CA PHE A 218 14.83 12.45 11.40
C PHE A 218 14.22 11.06 11.27
N PHE A 219 15.05 10.02 11.14
CA PHE A 219 14.56 8.64 11.02
C PHE A 219 13.84 8.17 12.29
N PHE A 220 14.32 8.56 13.48
CA PHE A 220 13.65 8.23 14.73
C PHE A 220 12.22 8.82 14.80
N PHE A 221 12.04 10.10 14.49
CA PHE A 221 10.73 10.72 14.46
C PHE A 221 9.85 10.17 13.34
N ALA A 222 10.41 9.88 12.16
CA ALA A 222 9.68 9.24 11.07
C ALA A 222 9.16 7.85 11.47
N MET A 223 9.96 7.08 12.23
CA MET A 223 9.54 5.78 12.77
C MET A 223 8.38 5.94 13.77
N LEU A 224 8.46 6.90 14.69
CA LEU A 224 7.39 7.15 15.66
C LEU A 224 6.08 7.58 14.98
N LEU A 225 6.16 8.48 13.98
CA LEU A 225 5.00 8.88 13.18
C LEU A 225 4.40 7.72 12.41
N GLY A 226 5.25 6.87 11.80
CA GLY A 226 4.80 5.66 11.11
C GLY A 226 4.10 4.67 12.05
N ALA A 227 4.63 4.48 13.26
CA ALA A 227 3.99 3.64 14.29
C ALA A 227 2.63 4.20 14.72
N ALA A 228 2.54 5.51 14.97
CA ALA A 228 1.27 6.17 15.33
C ALA A 228 0.23 6.04 14.21
N LEU A 229 0.64 6.22 12.94
CA LEU A 229 -0.23 6.04 11.78
C LEU A 229 -0.75 4.60 11.69
N GLN A 230 0.12 3.61 11.91
CA GLN A 230 -0.30 2.21 11.87
C GLN A 230 -1.24 1.83 12.99
N LEU A 231 -1.08 2.37 14.19
CA LEU A 231 -2.04 2.20 15.29
C LEU A 231 -3.41 2.77 14.90
N THR A 232 -3.45 3.95 14.32
CA THR A 232 -4.70 4.58 13.82
C THR A 232 -5.35 3.71 12.73
N ASN A 233 -4.57 3.20 11.78
CA ASN A 233 -5.08 2.33 10.72
C ASN A 233 -5.62 1.00 11.28
N ALA A 234 -4.97 0.44 12.30
CA ALA A 234 -5.34 -0.84 12.90
C ALA A 234 -6.61 -0.76 13.74
N TYR A 235 -6.73 0.27 14.55
CA TYR A 235 -7.75 0.35 15.60
C TYR A 235 -8.78 1.46 15.41
N GLY A 236 -8.54 2.44 14.54
CA GLY A 236 -9.43 3.60 14.39
C GLY A 236 -10.85 3.24 13.97
N GLY A 237 -11.00 2.33 13.02
CA GLY A 237 -12.32 1.84 12.59
C GLY A 237 -13.04 1.05 13.68
N THR A 238 -12.33 0.20 14.41
CA THR A 238 -12.85 -0.58 15.55
C THR A 238 -13.26 0.34 16.69
N PHE A 239 -12.41 1.32 17.03
CA PHE A 239 -12.72 2.31 18.07
C PHE A 239 -14.01 3.08 17.77
N LEU A 240 -14.20 3.55 16.54
CA LEU A 240 -15.45 4.21 16.15
C LEU A 240 -16.64 3.24 16.18
N GLY A 241 -16.42 1.99 15.79
CA GLY A 241 -17.45 0.95 15.79
C GLY A 241 -17.97 0.58 17.18
N GLU A 242 -17.14 0.67 18.23
CA GLU A 242 -17.55 0.37 19.62
C GLU A 242 -18.70 1.26 20.11
N PHE A 243 -18.76 2.51 19.66
CA PHE A 243 -19.87 3.41 20.00
C PHE A 243 -21.23 3.00 19.42
N SER A 244 -21.26 2.01 18.52
CA SER A 244 -22.53 1.49 17.97
C SER A 244 -23.40 0.79 19.02
N SER A 245 -22.81 0.34 20.12
CA SER A 245 -23.51 -0.30 21.25
C SER A 245 -24.26 0.70 22.13
N ASP A 246 -23.92 2.00 22.06
CA ASP A 246 -24.60 3.06 22.80
C ASP A 246 -25.71 3.68 21.92
N PRO A 247 -27.00 3.61 22.33
CA PRO A 247 -28.11 4.19 21.58
C PRO A 247 -27.95 5.69 21.30
N ALA A 248 -27.21 6.42 22.13
CA ALA A 248 -26.97 7.86 21.93
C ALA A 248 -26.09 8.15 20.69
N TYR A 249 -25.28 7.22 20.27
CA TYR A 249 -24.31 7.37 19.17
C TYR A 249 -24.59 6.47 17.97
N ALA A 250 -25.48 5.47 18.08
CA ALA A 250 -25.70 4.45 17.06
C ALA A 250 -26.06 5.03 15.67
N ASP A 251 -26.79 6.16 15.63
CA ASP A 251 -27.17 6.85 14.39
C ASP A 251 -26.17 7.91 13.93
N ASN A 252 -25.06 8.11 14.65
CA ASN A 252 -24.03 9.05 14.26
C ASN A 252 -23.31 8.57 12.99
N LEU A 253 -23.06 9.49 12.04
CA LEU A 253 -22.36 9.18 10.79
C LEU A 253 -20.99 8.55 11.00
N ALA A 254 -20.26 8.98 12.04
CA ALA A 254 -18.94 8.45 12.34
C ALA A 254 -18.98 6.98 12.79
N VAL A 255 -20.03 6.60 13.51
CA VAL A 255 -20.27 5.25 13.99
C VAL A 255 -20.83 4.37 12.88
N ARG A 256 -21.72 4.93 12.06
CA ARG A 256 -22.40 4.22 10.97
C ARG A 256 -21.47 3.95 9.77
N TYR A 257 -20.51 4.85 9.53
CA TYR A 257 -19.57 4.79 8.39
C TYR A 257 -18.13 5.07 8.82
N PRO A 258 -17.52 4.26 9.69
CA PRO A 258 -16.19 4.52 10.25
C PRO A 258 -15.11 4.70 9.18
N ALA A 259 -15.10 3.87 8.14
CA ALA A 259 -14.10 3.96 7.10
C ALA A 259 -14.21 5.26 6.27
N ILE A 260 -15.42 5.80 6.07
CA ILE A 260 -15.60 7.12 5.43
C ILE A 260 -15.00 8.21 6.30
N ILE A 261 -15.24 8.18 7.61
CA ILE A 261 -14.66 9.16 8.55
C ILE A 261 -13.13 9.03 8.60
N MET A 262 -12.61 7.80 8.63
CA MET A 262 -11.17 7.55 8.56
C MET A 262 -10.54 8.09 7.27
N SER A 263 -11.28 8.16 6.16
CA SER A 263 -10.79 8.73 4.91
C SER A 263 -10.50 10.24 4.97
N ILE A 264 -11.06 10.96 5.96
CA ILE A 264 -10.76 12.40 6.17
C ILE A 264 -9.27 12.62 6.42
N SER A 265 -8.61 11.70 7.13
CA SER A 265 -7.16 11.76 7.35
C SER A 265 -6.38 11.68 6.03
N GLN A 266 -6.79 10.82 5.12
CA GLN A 266 -6.17 10.65 3.80
C GLN A 266 -6.42 11.86 2.89
N ILE A 267 -7.62 12.46 2.96
CA ILE A 267 -7.94 13.71 2.24
C ILE A 267 -7.06 14.84 2.78
N SER A 268 -6.97 14.98 4.11
CA SER A 268 -6.14 15.99 4.76
C SER A 268 -4.66 15.81 4.40
N GLU A 269 -4.14 14.59 4.46
CA GLU A 269 -2.78 14.27 4.04
C GLU A 269 -2.52 14.73 2.60
N THR A 270 -3.41 14.42 1.67
CA THR A 270 -3.30 14.83 0.27
C THR A 270 -3.25 16.34 0.13
N LEU A 271 -4.13 17.06 0.82
CA LEU A 271 -4.16 18.53 0.79
C LEU A 271 -2.86 19.12 1.34
N PHE A 272 -2.35 18.60 2.46
CA PHE A 272 -1.08 19.06 3.03
C PHE A 272 0.11 18.78 2.10
N ILE A 273 0.17 17.60 1.47
CA ILE A 273 1.22 17.28 0.48
C ILE A 273 1.22 18.29 -0.68
N LEU A 274 0.05 18.69 -1.16
CA LEU A 274 -0.07 19.69 -2.23
C LEU A 274 0.41 21.08 -1.80
N THR A 275 0.40 21.39 -0.50
CA THR A 275 0.90 22.67 0.04
C THR A 275 2.42 22.68 0.28
N ILE A 276 3.09 21.52 0.31
CA ILE A 276 4.54 21.39 0.55
C ILE A 276 5.37 22.34 -0.34
N PRO A 277 5.18 22.40 -1.68
CA PRO A 277 5.98 23.30 -2.52
C PRO A 277 5.85 24.78 -2.13
N PHE A 278 4.68 25.21 -1.64
CA PHE A 278 4.47 26.56 -1.15
C PHE A 278 5.31 26.83 0.11
N PHE A 279 5.26 25.91 1.09
CA PHE A 279 6.01 26.05 2.34
C PHE A 279 7.51 25.99 2.12
N LEU A 280 7.98 25.07 1.29
CA LEU A 280 9.40 24.98 0.90
C LEU A 280 9.91 26.27 0.27
N LYS A 281 9.13 26.84 -0.65
CA LYS A 281 9.53 28.08 -1.35
C LYS A 281 9.56 29.29 -0.43
N ARG A 282 8.65 29.34 0.58
CA ARG A 282 8.50 30.52 1.45
C ARG A 282 9.40 30.48 2.68
N PHE A 283 9.60 29.34 3.28
CA PHE A 283 10.30 29.19 4.56
C PHE A 283 11.66 28.49 4.42
N GLY A 284 11.92 27.87 3.30
CA GLY A 284 13.10 27.02 3.11
C GLY A 284 13.01 25.71 3.92
N ILE A 285 13.90 24.81 3.70
CA ILE A 285 14.22 23.67 4.58
C ILE A 285 15.73 23.63 4.76
#